data_a6a03fc2ab0228fde2a17d6b93b5f7ef
#
_entry.id   a6a03fc2ab0228fde2a17d6b93b5f7ef
#
_cell.length_a   1.000
_cell.length_b   1.000
_cell.length_c   1.000
_cell.angle_alpha   90.00
_cell.angle_beta   90.00
_cell.angle_gamma   90.00
#
_symmetry.space_group_name_H-M   'P 1'
#
loop_
_entity.id
_entity.type
_entity.pdbx_description
1 polymer ?
#
loop_
_entity_poly.entity_id
_entity_poly.type
_entity_poly.pdbx_seq_one_letter_code
_entity_poly.pdbx_strand_id
1 'polypeptide(L)'
;MGKTNLSVNLSIALAEMQRRVVLMDADLGLANVDVLLGLQARYTLADVLSGERQIRDILLNGPSGIKVVPASSGVANMAKLTNQEHAAIIHSFSELSDQIDILMIDTAAGISDTVVSFVRAAQEVLVVVCDEPSSITDAYALIKLLNTEHDVFRFRVIANMTRTQQEGTNLFNKLNGVCERFLDASLQYVGSVPFDENVRKAVQKRKALLEFAPQCKASQAIRALAHKVDSWPASSTARGHLEFFFERLLQSAHVG
;
A
#
# COMPACT_ATOMS: atom_id res chain seq x y z
N MET A 1 -10.34 1.33 -9.64
CA MET A 1 -8.85 1.23 -9.64
C MET A 1 -8.31 -0.09 -9.04
N GLY A 2 -8.93 -0.69 -8.04
CA GLY A 2 -8.56 -2.00 -7.48
C GLY A 2 -7.30 -2.02 -6.60
N LYS A 3 -6.95 -0.89 -5.96
CA LYS A 3 -5.80 -0.77 -5.05
C LYS A 3 -5.82 -1.84 -3.97
N THR A 4 -6.87 -1.91 -3.16
CA THR A 4 -7.00 -2.86 -2.06
C THR A 4 -6.84 -4.32 -2.51
N ASN A 5 -7.44 -4.70 -3.65
CA ASN A 5 -7.22 -6.04 -4.21
C ASN A 5 -5.75 -6.29 -4.56
N LEU A 6 -5.08 -5.28 -5.12
CA LEU A 6 -3.66 -5.38 -5.44
C LEU A 6 -2.82 -5.45 -4.18
N SER A 7 -3.04 -4.58 -3.19
CA SER A 7 -2.32 -4.55 -1.92
C SER A 7 -2.42 -5.89 -1.18
N VAL A 8 -3.64 -6.44 -1.06
CA VAL A 8 -3.88 -7.76 -0.45
C VAL A 8 -3.12 -8.86 -1.18
N ASN A 9 -3.29 -8.97 -2.50
CA ASN A 9 -2.70 -10.07 -3.26
C ASN A 9 -1.18 -9.92 -3.42
N LEU A 10 -0.65 -8.71 -3.49
CA LEU A 10 0.79 -8.46 -3.49
C LEU A 10 1.41 -8.83 -2.13
N SER A 11 0.75 -8.51 -1.03
CA SER A 11 1.16 -8.93 0.32
C SER A 11 1.22 -10.46 0.45
N ILE A 12 0.21 -11.15 -0.05
CA ILE A 12 0.16 -12.63 -0.07
C ILE A 12 1.30 -13.19 -0.93
N ALA A 13 1.52 -12.65 -2.14
CA ALA A 13 2.59 -13.09 -3.02
C ALA A 13 3.98 -12.92 -2.39
N LEU A 14 4.21 -11.83 -1.65
CA LEU A 14 5.44 -11.61 -0.89
C LEU A 14 5.57 -12.60 0.26
N ALA A 15 4.48 -12.91 0.96
CA ALA A 15 4.49 -13.93 2.01
C ALA A 15 4.74 -15.34 1.47
N GLU A 16 4.23 -15.68 0.26
CA GLU A 16 4.57 -16.93 -0.44
C GLU A 16 6.11 -17.04 -0.71
N MET A 17 6.81 -15.89 -0.80
CA MET A 17 8.27 -15.82 -0.91
C MET A 17 8.99 -15.80 0.45
N GLN A 18 8.30 -16.21 1.53
CA GLN A 18 8.83 -16.28 2.90
C GLN A 18 9.15 -14.92 3.53
N ARG A 19 8.56 -13.83 3.03
CA ARG A 19 8.66 -12.53 3.70
C ARG A 19 7.60 -12.42 4.81
N ARG A 20 7.99 -11.86 5.94
CA ARG A 20 7.07 -11.52 7.03
C ARG A 20 6.38 -10.20 6.68
N VAL A 21 5.13 -10.30 6.22
CA VAL A 21 4.38 -9.16 5.69
C VAL A 21 3.27 -8.76 6.66
N VAL A 22 3.20 -7.47 6.95
CA VAL A 22 2.05 -6.82 7.59
C VAL A 22 1.35 -5.96 6.55
N LEU A 23 0.05 -6.13 6.40
CA LEU A 23 -0.82 -5.29 5.58
C LEU A 23 -1.66 -4.40 6.50
N MET A 24 -1.46 -3.09 6.42
CA MET A 24 -2.28 -2.11 7.11
C MET A 24 -3.37 -1.58 6.18
N ASP A 25 -4.63 -1.67 6.64
CA ASP A 25 -5.72 -0.94 6.02
C ASP A 25 -5.70 0.51 6.52
N ALA A 26 -5.28 1.42 5.66
CA ALA A 26 -5.20 2.85 5.94
C ALA A 26 -6.36 3.65 5.31
N ASP A 27 -7.39 2.99 4.78
CA ASP A 27 -8.69 3.60 4.49
C ASP A 27 -9.52 3.64 5.78
N LEU A 28 -9.13 4.54 6.68
CA LEU A 28 -9.65 4.59 8.05
C LEU A 28 -11.14 4.93 8.14
N GLY A 29 -11.72 5.45 7.06
CA GLY A 29 -13.16 5.77 6.99
C GLY A 29 -14.01 4.62 6.44
N LEU A 30 -13.45 3.82 5.54
CA LEU A 30 -14.14 2.75 4.82
C LEU A 30 -13.25 1.50 4.73
N ALA A 31 -12.96 0.90 5.88
CA ALA A 31 -12.15 -0.32 5.95
C ALA A 31 -12.68 -1.41 5.01
N ASN A 32 -11.78 -1.99 4.23
CA ASN A 32 -12.13 -2.93 3.16
C ASN A 32 -11.29 -4.21 3.15
N VAL A 33 -10.13 -4.22 3.77
CA VAL A 33 -9.20 -5.37 3.74
C VAL A 33 -9.77 -6.56 4.50
N ASP A 34 -10.26 -6.34 5.72
CA ASP A 34 -10.89 -7.38 6.53
C ASP A 34 -12.16 -7.93 5.88
N VAL A 35 -13.00 -7.05 5.30
CA VAL A 35 -14.20 -7.43 4.55
C VAL A 35 -13.84 -8.28 3.33
N LEU A 36 -12.82 -7.86 2.57
CA LEU A 36 -12.36 -8.57 1.37
C LEU A 36 -11.84 -9.97 1.70
N LEU A 37 -11.18 -10.12 2.85
CA LEU A 37 -10.61 -11.40 3.30
C LEU A 37 -11.57 -12.21 4.19
N GLY A 38 -12.76 -11.69 4.50
CA GLY A 38 -13.72 -12.35 5.40
C GLY A 38 -13.21 -12.48 6.84
N LEU A 39 -12.30 -11.59 7.26
CA LEU A 39 -11.76 -11.55 8.61
C LEU A 39 -12.71 -10.80 9.55
N GLN A 40 -12.64 -11.10 10.83
CA GLN A 40 -13.41 -10.41 11.86
C GLN A 40 -12.45 -9.77 12.87
N ALA A 41 -12.41 -8.46 12.88
CA ALA A 41 -11.62 -7.69 13.81
C ALA A 41 -12.37 -7.54 15.15
N ARG A 42 -11.72 -7.93 16.25
CA ARG A 42 -12.21 -7.66 17.62
C ARG A 42 -11.70 -6.27 18.08
N TYR A 43 -10.50 -5.94 17.73
CA TYR A 43 -9.82 -4.69 18.04
C TYR A 43 -9.26 -4.07 16.76
N THR A 44 -9.11 -2.77 16.74
CA THR A 44 -8.73 -2.00 15.55
C THR A 44 -7.72 -0.92 15.90
N LEU A 45 -7.29 -0.12 14.91
CA LEU A 45 -6.43 1.05 15.16
C LEU A 45 -7.04 2.07 16.13
N ALA A 46 -8.37 2.12 16.28
CA ALA A 46 -9.00 3.00 17.28
C ALA A 46 -8.63 2.60 18.71
N ASP A 47 -8.56 1.29 18.99
CA ASP A 47 -8.17 0.78 20.32
C ASP A 47 -6.68 1.03 20.60
N VAL A 48 -5.84 1.12 19.57
CA VAL A 48 -4.44 1.50 19.69
C VAL A 48 -4.32 3.00 20.02
N LEU A 49 -5.07 3.85 19.31
CA LEU A 49 -5.07 5.29 19.55
C LEU A 49 -5.63 5.67 20.91
N SER A 50 -6.63 4.95 21.42
CA SER A 50 -7.15 5.16 22.78
C SER A 50 -6.19 4.68 23.89
N GLY A 51 -5.13 3.93 23.52
CA GLY A 51 -4.19 3.32 24.45
C GLY A 51 -4.69 2.04 25.12
N GLU A 52 -5.86 1.52 24.72
CA GLU A 52 -6.44 0.31 25.30
C GLU A 52 -5.71 -0.96 24.82
N ARG A 53 -5.08 -0.91 23.65
CA ARG A 53 -4.38 -2.04 23.01
C ARG A 53 -3.05 -1.58 22.40
N GLN A 54 -2.11 -2.53 22.31
CA GLN A 54 -0.88 -2.35 21.52
C GLN A 54 -1.12 -2.83 20.09
N ILE A 55 -0.29 -2.38 19.15
CA ILE A 55 -0.42 -2.75 17.73
C ILE A 55 -0.40 -4.27 17.51
N ARG A 56 0.38 -5.01 18.31
CA ARG A 56 0.45 -6.49 18.26
C ARG A 56 -0.85 -7.18 18.64
N ASP A 57 -1.67 -6.56 19.49
CA ASP A 57 -2.90 -7.16 20.02
C ASP A 57 -4.04 -7.13 18.98
N ILE A 58 -3.93 -6.27 17.97
CA ILE A 58 -4.94 -6.09 16.93
C ILE A 58 -4.61 -6.82 15.63
N LEU A 59 -3.44 -7.48 15.53
CA LEU A 59 -3.03 -8.18 14.33
C LEU A 59 -3.93 -9.39 14.04
N LEU A 60 -4.54 -9.42 12.88
CA LEU A 60 -5.32 -10.55 12.37
C LEU A 60 -4.43 -11.46 11.54
N ASN A 61 -4.68 -12.78 11.61
CA ASN A 61 -4.04 -13.74 10.72
C ASN A 61 -4.76 -13.76 9.39
N GLY A 62 -4.07 -13.38 8.33
CA GLY A 62 -4.54 -13.45 6.95
C GLY A 62 -4.01 -14.66 6.19
N PRO A 63 -4.39 -14.79 4.92
CA PRO A 63 -3.91 -15.84 4.02
C PRO A 63 -2.39 -15.88 3.89
N SER A 64 -1.84 -17.08 3.66
CA SER A 64 -0.39 -17.32 3.50
C SER A 64 0.49 -16.75 4.63
N GLY A 65 -0.11 -16.50 5.80
CA GLY A 65 0.62 -16.02 6.98
C GLY A 65 0.83 -14.50 7.05
N ILE A 66 0.25 -13.71 6.15
CA ILE A 66 0.27 -12.25 6.32
C ILE A 66 -0.43 -11.86 7.63
N LYS A 67 0.02 -10.78 8.24
CA LYS A 67 -0.70 -10.15 9.33
C LYS A 67 -1.46 -8.95 8.79
N VAL A 68 -2.68 -8.73 9.24
CA VAL A 68 -3.52 -7.60 8.82
C VAL A 68 -3.78 -6.72 10.02
N VAL A 69 -3.52 -5.43 9.87
CA VAL A 69 -3.94 -4.39 10.81
C VAL A 69 -5.24 -3.81 10.30
N PRO A 70 -6.37 -4.10 10.96
CA PRO A 70 -7.67 -3.63 10.50
C PRO A 70 -7.87 -2.15 10.83
N ALA A 71 -8.43 -1.40 9.88
CA ALA A 71 -8.95 -0.06 10.15
C ALA A 71 -10.28 -0.14 10.94
N SER A 72 -10.70 0.98 11.47
CA SER A 72 -11.96 1.11 12.22
C SER A 72 -13.08 1.55 11.29
N SER A 73 -13.91 0.63 10.85
CA SER A 73 -15.11 0.99 10.09
C SER A 73 -16.15 1.70 10.96
N GLY A 74 -16.68 2.83 10.47
CA GLY A 74 -17.83 3.50 11.10
C GLY A 74 -17.48 4.35 12.35
N VAL A 75 -16.22 4.52 12.68
CA VAL A 75 -15.79 5.45 13.74
C VAL A 75 -15.48 6.81 13.11
N ALA A 76 -16.38 7.77 13.30
CA ALA A 76 -16.29 9.09 12.65
C ALA A 76 -14.96 9.81 12.89
N ASN A 77 -14.36 9.65 14.07
CA ASN A 77 -13.08 10.26 14.42
C ASN A 77 -11.89 9.69 13.62
N MET A 78 -11.97 8.43 13.17
CA MET A 78 -10.90 7.81 12.39
C MET A 78 -10.76 8.38 10.96
N ALA A 79 -11.82 8.97 10.42
CA ALA A 79 -11.76 9.61 9.11
C ALA A 79 -11.03 10.98 9.12
N LYS A 80 -10.80 11.56 10.30
CA LYS A 80 -10.19 12.88 10.48
C LYS A 80 -9.20 12.86 11.64
N LEU A 81 -8.12 12.09 11.47
CA LEU A 81 -7.05 12.06 12.46
C LEU A 81 -6.27 13.37 12.48
N THR A 82 -5.86 13.77 13.66
CA THR A 82 -4.89 14.85 13.86
C THR A 82 -3.48 14.39 13.46
N ASN A 83 -2.56 15.34 13.28
CA ASN A 83 -1.16 15.02 13.01
C ASN A 83 -0.52 14.20 14.16
N GLN A 84 -0.95 14.43 15.40
CA GLN A 84 -0.47 13.66 16.56
C GLN A 84 -0.95 12.20 16.51
N GLU A 85 -2.21 11.96 16.12
CA GLU A 85 -2.75 10.62 15.98
C GLU A 85 -2.11 9.86 14.81
N HIS A 86 -1.84 10.52 13.68
CA HIS A 86 -1.03 9.94 12.60
C HIS A 86 0.35 9.53 13.09
N ALA A 87 1.02 10.42 13.86
CA ALA A 87 2.33 10.14 14.44
C ALA A 87 2.27 8.95 15.40
N ALA A 88 1.25 8.87 16.25
CA ALA A 88 1.06 7.78 17.19
C ALA A 88 0.89 6.42 16.48
N ILE A 89 0.09 6.37 15.38
CA ILE A 89 -0.04 5.17 14.56
C ILE A 89 1.31 4.77 13.97
N ILE A 90 2.01 5.70 13.31
CA ILE A 90 3.31 5.41 12.67
C ILE A 90 4.31 4.88 13.71
N HIS A 91 4.37 5.51 14.87
CA HIS A 91 5.28 5.10 15.95
C HIS A 91 4.93 3.73 16.53
N SER A 92 3.64 3.38 16.62
CA SER A 92 3.22 2.08 17.18
C SER A 92 3.80 0.89 16.38
N PHE A 93 4.09 1.06 15.09
CA PHE A 93 4.72 0.03 14.27
C PHE A 93 6.19 -0.24 14.62
N SER A 94 6.87 0.66 15.34
CA SER A 94 8.25 0.44 15.81
C SER A 94 8.35 -0.82 16.69
N GLU A 95 7.29 -1.16 17.44
CA GLU A 95 7.23 -2.38 18.25
C GLU A 95 7.28 -3.67 17.41
N LEU A 96 6.97 -3.58 16.12
CA LEU A 96 6.95 -4.72 15.20
C LEU A 96 8.22 -4.80 14.34
N SER A 97 9.14 -3.84 14.49
CA SER A 97 10.30 -3.68 13.59
C SER A 97 11.10 -4.97 13.38
N ASP A 98 11.33 -5.76 14.42
CA ASP A 98 12.11 -7.00 14.36
C ASP A 98 11.30 -8.21 13.87
N GLN A 99 9.98 -8.07 13.76
CA GLN A 99 9.05 -9.15 13.46
C GLN A 99 8.56 -9.15 12.03
N ILE A 100 8.78 -8.06 11.28
CA ILE A 100 8.29 -7.89 9.92
C ILE A 100 9.40 -7.45 8.96
N ASP A 101 9.31 -7.91 7.72
CA ASP A 101 10.22 -7.52 6.64
C ASP A 101 9.60 -6.41 5.78
N ILE A 102 8.28 -6.47 5.59
CA ILE A 102 7.53 -5.54 4.72
C ILE A 102 6.26 -5.08 5.41
N LEU A 103 6.08 -3.77 5.51
CA LEU A 103 4.80 -3.13 5.82
C LEU A 103 4.17 -2.63 4.52
N MET A 104 3.06 -3.23 4.13
CA MET A 104 2.21 -2.76 3.02
C MET A 104 1.11 -1.88 3.59
N ILE A 105 0.93 -0.67 3.04
CA ILE A 105 -0.08 0.28 3.50
C ILE A 105 -1.07 0.52 2.37
N ASP A 106 -2.30 0.07 2.55
CA ASP A 106 -3.39 0.29 1.59
C ASP A 106 -4.13 1.58 1.94
N THR A 107 -3.93 2.63 1.15
CA THR A 107 -4.53 3.94 1.40
C THR A 107 -5.83 4.13 0.60
N ALA A 108 -6.72 4.99 1.09
CA ALA A 108 -7.85 5.47 0.34
C ALA A 108 -7.45 6.12 -1.01
N ALA A 109 -8.42 6.35 -1.88
CA ALA A 109 -8.22 7.19 -3.06
C ALA A 109 -8.20 8.67 -2.67
N GLY A 110 -7.49 9.49 -3.47
CA GLY A 110 -7.47 10.94 -3.30
C GLY A 110 -6.23 11.47 -2.58
N ILE A 111 -6.37 12.66 -2.02
CA ILE A 111 -5.29 13.50 -1.49
C ILE A 111 -5.60 13.98 -0.06
N SER A 112 -6.34 13.20 0.73
CA SER A 112 -6.64 13.56 2.12
C SER A 112 -5.37 13.61 2.97
N ASP A 113 -5.41 14.34 4.08
CA ASP A 113 -4.30 14.46 5.04
C ASP A 113 -3.81 13.09 5.51
N THR A 114 -4.73 12.15 5.70
CA THR A 114 -4.41 10.76 6.08
C THR A 114 -3.58 10.06 5.00
N VAL A 115 -3.99 10.17 3.72
CA VAL A 115 -3.24 9.60 2.60
C VAL A 115 -1.85 10.22 2.52
N VAL A 116 -1.77 11.55 2.57
CA VAL A 116 -0.50 12.29 2.51
C VAL A 116 0.42 11.89 3.66
N SER A 117 -0.08 11.83 4.89
CA SER A 117 0.72 11.48 6.07
C SER A 117 1.34 10.09 5.96
N PHE A 118 0.55 9.07 5.58
CA PHE A 118 1.06 7.70 5.46
C PHE A 118 1.98 7.51 4.25
N VAL A 119 1.69 8.17 3.12
CA VAL A 119 2.57 8.12 1.95
C VAL A 119 3.93 8.75 2.24
N ARG A 120 3.96 9.88 2.95
CA ARG A 120 5.22 10.53 3.36
C ARG A 120 6.03 9.66 4.32
N ALA A 121 5.36 8.95 5.20
CA ALA A 121 6.01 8.06 6.17
C ALA A 121 6.51 6.74 5.53
N ALA A 122 6.05 6.40 4.33
CA ALA A 122 6.46 5.20 3.62
C ALA A 122 7.79 5.40 2.89
N GLN A 123 8.60 4.35 2.81
CA GLN A 123 9.89 4.35 2.10
C GLN A 123 9.72 4.33 0.58
N GLU A 124 8.70 3.64 0.09
CA GLU A 124 8.38 3.50 -1.33
C GLU A 124 6.91 3.86 -1.59
N VAL A 125 6.65 4.59 -2.65
CA VAL A 125 5.29 5.00 -3.05
C VAL A 125 4.89 4.27 -4.31
N LEU A 126 3.86 3.43 -4.19
CA LEU A 126 3.33 2.64 -5.29
C LEU A 126 2.00 3.22 -5.78
N VAL A 127 2.00 3.81 -6.96
CA VAL A 127 0.83 4.42 -7.60
C VAL A 127 0.17 3.41 -8.53
N VAL A 128 -1.11 3.15 -8.32
CA VAL A 128 -1.90 2.22 -9.14
C VAL A 128 -2.81 3.02 -10.07
N VAL A 129 -2.70 2.76 -11.38
CA VAL A 129 -3.50 3.46 -12.40
C VAL A 129 -4.22 2.45 -13.29
N CYS A 130 -5.39 2.81 -13.81
CA CYS A 130 -6.10 2.08 -14.86
C CYS A 130 -6.43 3.03 -16.02
N ASP A 131 -6.76 2.49 -17.20
CA ASP A 131 -7.03 3.28 -18.40
C ASP A 131 -8.42 3.95 -18.35
N GLU A 132 -8.60 4.78 -17.33
CA GLU A 132 -9.77 5.65 -17.11
C GLU A 132 -9.27 7.08 -16.89
N PRO A 133 -9.87 8.09 -17.52
CA PRO A 133 -9.44 9.49 -17.38
C PRO A 133 -9.37 9.96 -15.93
N SER A 134 -10.34 9.60 -15.10
CA SER A 134 -10.37 9.91 -13.67
C SER A 134 -9.17 9.30 -12.93
N SER A 135 -8.82 8.04 -13.23
CA SER A 135 -7.70 7.36 -12.59
C SER A 135 -6.36 8.03 -12.88
N ILE A 136 -6.14 8.48 -14.12
CA ILE A 136 -4.92 9.19 -14.51
C ILE A 136 -4.87 10.56 -13.83
N THR A 137 -6.00 11.28 -13.81
CA THR A 137 -6.12 12.60 -13.18
C THR A 137 -5.86 12.53 -11.68
N ASP A 138 -6.44 11.54 -10.98
CA ASP A 138 -6.26 11.33 -9.54
C ASP A 138 -4.80 10.99 -9.22
N ALA A 139 -4.18 10.10 -10.03
CA ALA A 139 -2.78 9.75 -9.87
C ALA A 139 -1.86 10.96 -10.07
N TYR A 140 -2.10 11.76 -11.12
CA TYR A 140 -1.34 12.98 -11.35
C TYR A 140 -1.52 13.99 -10.22
N ALA A 141 -2.74 14.21 -9.72
CA ALA A 141 -3.02 15.12 -8.62
C ALA A 141 -2.27 14.72 -7.34
N LEU A 142 -2.26 13.41 -7.01
CA LEU A 142 -1.51 12.87 -5.88
C LEU A 142 0.00 13.06 -6.05
N ILE A 143 0.56 12.68 -7.21
CA ILE A 143 2.00 12.84 -7.51
C ILE A 143 2.39 14.32 -7.42
N LYS A 144 1.59 15.21 -8.02
CA LYS A 144 1.84 16.66 -7.99
C LYS A 144 1.88 17.17 -6.55
N LEU A 145 0.86 16.91 -5.75
CA LEU A 145 0.80 17.35 -4.36
C LEU A 145 2.02 16.87 -3.56
N LEU A 146 2.33 15.58 -3.65
CA LEU A 146 3.45 14.98 -2.93
C LEU A 146 4.80 15.54 -3.39
N ASN A 147 4.95 15.83 -4.68
CA ASN A 147 6.18 16.40 -5.23
C ASN A 147 6.34 17.89 -4.87
N THR A 148 5.28 18.71 -5.08
CA THR A 148 5.39 20.16 -4.91
C THR A 148 5.33 20.65 -3.47
N GLU A 149 4.67 19.88 -2.57
CA GLU A 149 4.43 20.32 -1.19
C GLU A 149 5.10 19.43 -0.14
N HIS A 150 5.58 18.23 -0.53
CA HIS A 150 6.06 17.25 0.43
C HIS A 150 7.39 16.58 0.09
N ASP A 151 8.13 17.09 -0.91
CA ASP A 151 9.47 16.64 -1.30
C ASP A 151 9.57 15.14 -1.64
N VAL A 152 8.50 14.56 -2.21
CA VAL A 152 8.51 13.19 -2.70
C VAL A 152 8.85 13.20 -4.19
N PHE A 153 10.00 12.65 -4.56
CA PHE A 153 10.54 12.74 -5.94
C PHE A 153 10.48 11.40 -6.70
N ARG A 154 10.21 10.28 -6.02
CA ARG A 154 10.23 8.95 -6.65
C ARG A 154 8.91 8.23 -6.46
N PHE A 155 8.36 7.75 -7.57
CA PHE A 155 7.10 7.02 -7.58
C PHE A 155 7.24 5.77 -8.43
N ARG A 156 6.66 4.68 -7.98
CA ARG A 156 6.56 3.43 -8.73
C ARG A 156 5.15 3.27 -9.24
N VAL A 157 4.99 2.90 -10.51
CA VAL A 157 3.67 2.86 -11.15
C VAL A 157 3.33 1.44 -11.60
N ILE A 158 2.16 0.97 -11.21
CA ILE A 158 1.53 -0.25 -11.72
C ILE A 158 0.30 0.11 -12.55
N ALA A 159 0.27 -0.36 -13.79
CA ALA A 159 -0.93 -0.30 -14.62
C ALA A 159 -1.83 -1.49 -14.30
N ASN A 160 -3.04 -1.22 -13.80
CA ASN A 160 -3.99 -2.26 -13.41
C ASN A 160 -5.13 -2.39 -14.41
N MET A 161 -5.75 -3.57 -14.47
CA MET A 161 -6.90 -3.88 -15.32
C MET A 161 -6.61 -3.68 -16.82
N THR A 162 -5.38 -3.92 -17.25
CA THR A 162 -4.97 -3.77 -18.66
C THR A 162 -5.44 -4.97 -19.50
N ARG A 163 -5.70 -4.73 -20.79
CA ARG A 163 -6.02 -5.82 -21.74
C ARG A 163 -4.78 -6.45 -22.30
N THR A 164 -3.73 -5.64 -22.49
CA THR A 164 -2.43 -6.06 -23.02
C THR A 164 -1.29 -5.41 -22.24
N GLN A 165 -0.08 -5.96 -22.34
CA GLN A 165 1.12 -5.34 -21.76
C GLN A 165 1.42 -3.98 -22.42
N GLN A 166 1.16 -3.86 -23.75
CA GLN A 166 1.36 -2.62 -24.46
C GLN A 166 0.44 -1.50 -23.94
N GLU A 167 -0.81 -1.82 -23.62
CA GLU A 167 -1.75 -0.89 -23.00
C GLU A 167 -1.20 -0.36 -21.66
N GLY A 168 -0.65 -1.25 -20.84
CA GLY A 168 -0.02 -0.86 -19.55
C GLY A 168 1.17 0.07 -19.77
N THR A 169 2.03 -0.21 -20.73
CA THR A 169 3.17 0.66 -21.07
C THR A 169 2.70 2.02 -21.60
N ASN A 170 1.68 2.03 -22.45
CA ASN A 170 1.11 3.27 -23.00
C ASN A 170 0.48 4.14 -21.89
N LEU A 171 -0.23 3.50 -20.95
CA LEU A 171 -0.82 4.17 -19.81
C LEU A 171 0.26 4.82 -18.91
N PHE A 172 1.32 4.07 -18.62
CA PHE A 172 2.48 4.60 -17.91
C PHE A 172 3.09 5.81 -18.65
N ASN A 173 3.34 5.70 -19.96
CA ASN A 173 3.95 6.75 -20.76
C ASN A 173 3.08 8.02 -20.79
N LYS A 174 1.75 7.89 -20.82
CA LYS A 174 0.83 9.04 -20.72
C LYS A 174 1.02 9.79 -19.39
N LEU A 175 1.01 9.07 -18.27
CA LEU A 175 1.19 9.66 -16.94
C LEU A 175 2.60 10.25 -16.79
N ASN A 176 3.63 9.50 -17.17
CA ASN A 176 5.03 9.91 -17.08
C ASN A 176 5.30 11.18 -17.90
N GLY A 177 4.82 11.25 -19.14
CA GLY A 177 5.02 12.42 -20.00
C GLY A 177 4.40 13.71 -19.46
N VAL A 178 3.28 13.61 -18.72
CA VAL A 178 2.70 14.78 -18.04
C VAL A 178 3.54 15.15 -16.80
N CYS A 179 3.98 14.16 -16.01
CA CYS A 179 4.82 14.41 -14.84
C CYS A 179 6.17 15.02 -15.25
N GLU A 180 6.89 14.47 -16.23
CA GLU A 180 8.17 14.98 -16.72
C GLU A 180 8.09 16.42 -17.21
N ARG A 181 6.94 16.82 -17.75
CA ARG A 181 6.76 18.18 -18.28
C ARG A 181 6.55 19.24 -17.19
N PHE A 182 5.96 18.88 -16.07
CA PHE A 182 5.46 19.85 -15.09
C PHE A 182 5.98 19.64 -13.67
N LEU A 183 6.65 18.54 -13.39
CA LEU A 183 7.07 18.16 -12.04
C LEU A 183 8.54 17.73 -12.04
N ASP A 184 9.19 17.87 -10.90
CA ASP A 184 10.50 17.26 -10.61
C ASP A 184 10.28 15.89 -9.95
N ALA A 185 9.63 15.00 -10.68
CA ALA A 185 9.26 13.68 -10.17
C ALA A 185 9.69 12.56 -11.14
N SER A 186 10.37 11.55 -10.62
CA SER A 186 10.79 10.37 -11.37
C SER A 186 9.76 9.24 -11.17
N LEU A 187 9.17 8.77 -12.27
CA LEU A 187 8.25 7.65 -12.27
C LEU A 187 8.94 6.41 -12.82
N GLN A 188 8.80 5.29 -12.13
CA GLN A 188 9.30 4.00 -12.57
C GLN A 188 8.15 3.03 -12.85
N TYR A 189 8.11 2.49 -14.07
CA TYR A 189 7.14 1.45 -14.42
C TYR A 189 7.52 0.11 -13.80
N VAL A 190 6.67 -0.42 -12.92
CA VAL A 190 6.87 -1.73 -12.29
C VAL A 190 6.31 -2.85 -13.16
N GLY A 191 5.15 -2.62 -13.76
CA GLY A 191 4.49 -3.56 -14.65
C GLY A 191 2.98 -3.40 -14.69
N SER A 192 2.29 -4.38 -15.23
CA SER A 192 0.83 -4.38 -15.35
C SER A 192 0.18 -5.63 -14.77
N VAL A 193 -1.04 -5.46 -14.29
CA VAL A 193 -1.95 -6.55 -13.92
C VAL A 193 -3.07 -6.58 -14.94
N PRO A 194 -3.28 -7.69 -15.66
CA PRO A 194 -4.34 -7.79 -16.64
C PRO A 194 -5.72 -7.80 -15.99
N PHE A 195 -6.73 -7.32 -16.73
CA PHE A 195 -8.12 -7.53 -16.35
C PHE A 195 -8.42 -9.03 -16.30
N ASP A 196 -9.02 -9.47 -15.20
CA ASP A 196 -9.36 -10.87 -14.97
C ASP A 196 -10.67 -10.95 -14.16
N GLU A 197 -11.67 -11.64 -14.71
CA GLU A 197 -12.96 -11.81 -14.05
C GLU A 197 -12.87 -12.58 -12.73
N ASN A 198 -11.81 -13.37 -12.54
CA ASN A 198 -11.60 -14.09 -11.29
C ASN A 198 -11.39 -13.14 -10.10
N VAL A 199 -10.88 -11.91 -10.33
CA VAL A 199 -10.79 -10.88 -9.28
C VAL A 199 -12.16 -10.60 -8.70
N ARG A 200 -13.16 -10.33 -9.55
CA ARG A 200 -14.54 -10.06 -9.12
C ARG A 200 -15.15 -11.27 -8.39
N LYS A 201 -14.93 -12.48 -8.92
CA LYS A 201 -15.44 -13.72 -8.32
C LYS A 201 -14.81 -13.99 -6.95
N ALA A 202 -13.51 -13.72 -6.80
CA ALA A 202 -12.80 -13.84 -5.53
C ALA A 202 -13.38 -12.87 -4.48
N VAL A 203 -13.57 -11.59 -4.84
CA VAL A 203 -14.19 -10.58 -3.96
C VAL A 203 -15.58 -11.02 -3.50
N GLN A 204 -16.43 -11.53 -4.41
CA GLN A 204 -17.76 -12.04 -4.06
C GLN A 204 -17.71 -13.22 -3.08
N LYS A 205 -16.62 -13.98 -3.10
CA LYS A 205 -16.39 -15.10 -2.19
C LYS A 205 -15.62 -14.71 -0.91
N ARG A 206 -15.27 -13.42 -0.76
CA ARG A 206 -14.44 -12.91 0.35
C ARG A 206 -13.13 -13.69 0.49
N LYS A 207 -12.46 -13.92 -0.64
CA LYS A 207 -11.18 -14.61 -0.73
C LYS A 207 -10.20 -13.79 -1.54
N ALA A 208 -8.93 -13.87 -1.17
CA ALA A 208 -7.87 -13.32 -2.00
C ALA A 208 -7.83 -14.03 -3.37
N LEU A 209 -7.47 -13.29 -4.42
CA LEU A 209 -7.39 -13.84 -5.77
C LEU A 209 -6.37 -14.99 -5.86
N LEU A 210 -5.23 -14.85 -5.19
CA LEU A 210 -4.16 -15.85 -5.21
C LEU A 210 -4.59 -17.19 -4.60
N GLU A 211 -5.53 -17.17 -3.64
CA GLU A 211 -6.14 -18.39 -3.09
C GLU A 211 -7.26 -18.92 -3.97
N PHE A 212 -8.11 -18.02 -4.49
CA PHE A 212 -9.29 -18.39 -5.25
C PHE A 212 -8.95 -18.93 -6.65
N ALA A 213 -8.03 -18.27 -7.35
CA ALA A 213 -7.64 -18.61 -8.71
C ALA A 213 -6.11 -18.46 -8.90
N PRO A 214 -5.28 -19.32 -8.25
CA PRO A 214 -3.82 -19.15 -8.18
C PRO A 214 -3.12 -19.14 -9.54
N GLN A 215 -3.72 -19.77 -10.56
CA GLN A 215 -3.15 -19.91 -11.91
C GLN A 215 -3.72 -18.91 -12.94
N CYS A 216 -4.62 -18.02 -12.54
CA CYS A 216 -5.17 -17.03 -13.47
C CYS A 216 -4.11 -15.98 -13.87
N LYS A 217 -4.35 -15.29 -14.99
CA LYS A 217 -3.39 -14.31 -15.52
C LYS A 217 -3.05 -13.20 -14.55
N ALA A 218 -4.04 -12.69 -13.81
CA ALA A 218 -3.81 -11.66 -12.83
C ALA A 218 -2.98 -12.17 -11.64
N SER A 219 -3.20 -13.40 -11.15
CA SER A 219 -2.39 -14.02 -10.09
C SER A 219 -0.93 -14.19 -10.50
N GLN A 220 -0.67 -14.66 -11.73
CA GLN A 220 0.68 -14.78 -12.26
C GLN A 220 1.38 -13.42 -12.39
N ALA A 221 0.67 -12.40 -12.88
CA ALA A 221 1.19 -11.05 -12.99
C ALA A 221 1.53 -10.45 -11.59
N ILE A 222 0.67 -10.65 -10.59
CA ILE A 222 0.92 -10.16 -9.23
C ILE A 222 2.14 -10.85 -8.61
N ARG A 223 2.34 -12.16 -8.79
CA ARG A 223 3.57 -12.84 -8.35
C ARG A 223 4.82 -12.30 -9.04
N ALA A 224 4.74 -12.03 -10.35
CA ALA A 224 5.85 -11.40 -11.07
C ALA A 224 6.15 -9.98 -10.55
N LEU A 225 5.12 -9.20 -10.15
CA LEU A 225 5.32 -7.92 -9.49
C LEU A 225 5.94 -8.08 -8.09
N ALA A 226 5.52 -9.09 -7.32
CA ALA A 226 6.09 -9.37 -5.99
C ALA A 226 7.61 -9.62 -6.06
N HIS A 227 8.09 -10.38 -7.04
CA HIS A 227 9.54 -10.57 -7.25
C HIS A 227 10.27 -9.26 -7.51
N LYS A 228 9.66 -8.33 -8.26
CA LYS A 228 10.27 -7.01 -8.48
C LYS A 228 10.27 -6.17 -7.21
N VAL A 229 9.15 -6.17 -6.47
CA VAL A 229 9.04 -5.44 -5.19
C VAL A 229 10.06 -5.95 -4.18
N ASP A 230 10.23 -7.26 -4.08
CA ASP A 230 11.19 -7.89 -3.17
C ASP A 230 12.65 -7.52 -3.49
N SER A 231 12.96 -7.21 -4.75
CA SER A 231 14.28 -6.79 -5.19
C SER A 231 14.60 -5.31 -4.98
N TRP A 232 13.63 -4.50 -4.50
CA TRP A 232 13.89 -3.09 -4.26
C TRP A 232 14.88 -2.90 -3.11
N PRO A 233 15.83 -1.97 -3.25
CA PRO A 233 16.78 -1.71 -2.18
C PRO A 233 16.02 -1.18 -0.94
N ALA A 234 16.34 -1.73 0.22
CA ALA A 234 15.90 -1.14 1.47
C ALA A 234 16.46 0.28 1.57
N SER A 235 15.62 1.25 1.97
CA SER A 235 16.10 2.60 2.25
C SER A 235 17.06 2.53 3.45
N SER A 236 18.27 3.05 3.27
CA SER A 236 19.28 3.10 4.33
C SER A 236 19.38 4.47 5.01
N THR A 237 18.63 5.46 4.54
CA THR A 237 18.71 6.84 5.03
C THR A 237 17.35 7.38 5.41
N ALA A 238 17.25 7.92 6.63
CA ALA A 238 16.09 8.68 7.08
C ALA A 238 16.00 9.99 6.29
N ARG A 239 14.79 10.39 5.91
CA ARG A 239 14.53 11.61 5.11
C ARG A 239 14.34 12.86 5.99
N GLY A 240 14.46 12.71 7.32
CA GLY A 240 14.36 13.84 8.26
C GLY A 240 12.95 14.24 8.66
N HIS A 241 11.97 13.42 8.35
CA HIS A 241 10.58 13.54 8.83
C HIS A 241 10.11 12.25 9.48
N LEU A 242 8.87 12.21 9.98
CA LEU A 242 8.31 11.01 10.59
C LEU A 242 8.19 9.88 9.55
N GLU A 243 8.84 8.75 9.81
CA GLU A 243 8.87 7.57 8.93
C GLU A 243 8.55 6.30 9.71
N PHE A 244 7.96 5.31 9.04
CA PHE A 244 7.81 3.97 9.61
C PHE A 244 9.19 3.35 9.83
N PHE A 245 9.39 2.73 11.01
CA PHE A 245 10.64 2.07 11.39
C PHE A 245 11.87 3.01 11.41
N PHE A 246 11.67 4.24 11.85
CA PHE A 246 12.72 5.26 11.92
C PHE A 246 13.97 4.77 12.68
N GLU A 247 13.79 4.00 13.74
CA GLU A 247 14.88 3.43 14.56
C GLU A 247 15.78 2.49 13.72
N ARG A 248 15.22 1.70 12.81
CA ARG A 248 16.01 0.86 11.88
C ARG A 248 16.85 1.71 10.93
N LEU A 249 16.32 2.81 10.45
CA LEU A 249 17.02 3.72 9.54
C LEU A 249 18.21 4.37 10.24
N LEU A 250 18.09 4.71 11.53
CA LEU A 250 19.20 5.23 12.32
C LEU A 250 20.29 4.18 12.56
N GLN A 251 19.91 2.94 12.85
CA GLN A 251 20.87 1.86 13.07
C GLN A 251 21.68 1.53 11.80
N SER A 252 21.05 1.50 10.64
CA SER A 252 21.74 1.25 9.36
C SER A 252 22.72 2.37 8.98
N ALA A 253 22.45 3.62 9.38
CA ALA A 253 23.33 4.75 9.14
C ALA A 253 24.61 4.74 10.01
N HIS A 254 24.65 3.97 11.10
CA HIS A 254 25.82 3.87 12.00
C HIS A 254 26.75 2.69 11.66
N VAL A 255 26.38 1.83 10.71
CA VAL A 255 27.14 0.62 10.32
C VAL A 255 27.85 0.82 8.96
N GLY A 256 27.67 1.92 8.29
CA GLY A 256 28.38 2.33 7.06
C GLY A 256 29.36 3.44 7.35
#